data_8fc0641059beefc3b908609e12ce62f1
#
_entry.id   8fc0641059beefc3b908609e12ce62f1
#
_cell.length_a   1.000
_cell.length_b   1.000
_cell.length_c   1.000
_cell.angle_alpha   90.00
_cell.angle_beta   90.00
_cell.angle_gamma   90.00
#
_symmetry.space_group_name_H-M   'P 1'
#
loop_
_entity.id
_entity.type
_entity.pdbx_description
1 polymer ?
#
loop_
_entity_poly.entity_id
_entity_poly.type
_entity_poly.pdbx_seq_one_letter_code
_entity_poly.pdbx_strand_id
1 'polypeptide(L)'
;MTGFYSAPDAAHAYVLDEVRTADRDRFLAALFAPEPQRRGLLALLAFDHELSRTGSVTREPMLARIRLEWWREAVAEAAGGGKPRAQPIVEALSEAVRRHRLPERTFGDLIDARAEEIEGALDVVHAGHALADLQLAVLGVTHEPTRDAARAVGAAWLMGEGPEREALLAEARRHRAVVDERALPILLPARLLDRRWSPWQKPLALWWAAQRGRY
;
A
#
# COMPACT_ATOMS: atom_id res chain seq x y z
N MET A 1 -20.50 -30.62 -2.59
CA MET A 1 -21.05 -29.35 -2.09
C MET A 1 -20.06 -28.27 -2.46
N THR A 2 -20.24 -27.68 -3.64
CA THR A 2 -19.44 -26.57 -4.16
C THR A 2 -19.95 -25.29 -3.52
N GLY A 3 -19.23 -24.77 -2.51
CA GLY A 3 -19.50 -23.47 -1.95
C GLY A 3 -19.33 -22.40 -3.03
N PHE A 4 -20.41 -21.71 -3.37
CA PHE A 4 -20.38 -20.49 -4.17
C PHE A 4 -19.59 -19.44 -3.40
N TYR A 5 -18.34 -19.20 -3.78
CA TYR A 5 -17.65 -17.97 -3.39
C TYR A 5 -18.46 -16.80 -3.94
N SER A 6 -18.89 -15.90 -3.08
CA SER A 6 -19.50 -14.65 -3.54
C SER A 6 -18.44 -13.84 -4.33
N ALA A 7 -18.87 -13.04 -5.31
CA ALA A 7 -17.95 -12.25 -6.14
C ALA A 7 -16.92 -11.43 -5.32
N PRO A 8 -17.27 -10.81 -4.17
CA PRO A 8 -16.31 -10.13 -3.29
C PRO A 8 -15.20 -11.06 -2.76
N ASP A 9 -15.50 -12.31 -2.44
CA ASP A 9 -14.50 -13.25 -1.92
C ASP A 9 -13.51 -13.68 -3.02
N ALA A 10 -13.96 -13.79 -4.27
CA ALA A 10 -13.09 -14.09 -5.41
C ALA A 10 -12.12 -12.93 -5.69
N ALA A 11 -12.58 -11.68 -5.64
CA ALA A 11 -11.75 -10.51 -5.80
C ALA A 11 -10.69 -10.41 -4.70
N HIS A 12 -11.08 -10.65 -3.44
CA HIS A 12 -10.13 -10.67 -2.33
C HIS A 12 -9.12 -11.81 -2.39
N ALA A 13 -9.54 -13.00 -2.84
CA ALA A 13 -8.62 -14.13 -3.05
C ALA A 13 -7.56 -13.79 -4.11
N TYR A 14 -7.98 -13.15 -5.20
CA TYR A 14 -7.06 -12.66 -6.24
C TYR A 14 -6.07 -11.65 -5.70
N VAL A 15 -6.56 -10.60 -5.01
CA VAL A 15 -5.73 -9.54 -4.41
C VAL A 15 -4.73 -10.10 -3.41
N LEU A 16 -5.15 -11.05 -2.57
CA LEU A 16 -4.29 -11.71 -1.59
C LEU A 16 -3.15 -12.45 -2.28
N ASP A 17 -3.43 -13.20 -3.34
CA ASP A 17 -2.42 -13.96 -4.10
C ASP A 17 -1.48 -13.04 -4.86
N GLU A 18 -2.00 -11.97 -5.47
CA GLU A 18 -1.22 -10.95 -6.16
C GLU A 18 -0.22 -10.28 -5.23
N VAL A 19 -0.68 -9.75 -4.08
CA VAL A 19 0.22 -9.07 -3.12
C VAL A 19 1.22 -10.05 -2.51
N ARG A 20 0.78 -11.28 -2.18
CA ARG A 20 1.67 -12.31 -1.65
C ARG A 20 2.82 -12.64 -2.59
N THR A 21 2.56 -12.61 -3.90
CA THR A 21 3.53 -12.93 -4.94
C THR A 21 4.42 -11.73 -5.27
N ALA A 22 3.82 -10.56 -5.41
CA ALA A 22 4.50 -9.33 -5.85
C ALA A 22 5.27 -8.65 -4.73
N ASP A 23 4.72 -8.62 -3.50
CA ASP A 23 5.30 -7.94 -2.34
C ASP A 23 5.07 -8.74 -1.06
N ARG A 24 5.79 -9.82 -0.94
CA ARG A 24 5.68 -10.73 0.20
C ARG A 24 5.95 -10.03 1.54
N ASP A 25 6.78 -9.04 1.58
CA ASP A 25 7.21 -8.39 2.81
C ASP A 25 6.10 -7.50 3.38
N ARG A 26 5.52 -6.63 2.55
CA ARG A 26 4.35 -5.83 2.94
C ARG A 26 3.11 -6.71 3.13
N PHE A 27 2.97 -7.81 2.38
CA PHE A 27 1.94 -8.82 2.63
C PHE A 27 2.01 -9.36 4.05
N LEU A 28 3.20 -9.84 4.49
CA LEU A 28 3.39 -10.38 5.84
C LEU A 28 3.09 -9.34 6.92
N ALA A 29 3.47 -8.09 6.70
CA ALA A 29 3.18 -7.00 7.63
C ALA A 29 1.68 -6.69 7.70
N ALA A 30 0.96 -6.73 6.57
CA ALA A 30 -0.48 -6.51 6.53
C ALA A 30 -1.28 -7.59 7.31
N LEU A 31 -0.73 -8.79 7.51
CA LEU A 31 -1.38 -9.84 8.32
C LEU A 31 -1.56 -9.46 9.80
N PHE A 32 -0.82 -8.47 10.29
CA PHE A 32 -0.98 -7.95 11.65
C PHE A 32 -2.20 -7.01 11.80
N ALA A 33 -2.84 -6.60 10.70
CA ALA A 33 -4.08 -5.84 10.75
C ALA A 33 -5.29 -6.75 11.04
N PRO A 34 -6.33 -6.23 11.74
CA PRO A 34 -7.63 -6.90 11.83
C PRO A 34 -8.25 -7.13 10.45
N GLU A 35 -9.14 -8.13 10.34
CA GLU A 35 -9.66 -8.60 9.03
C GLU A 35 -10.22 -7.50 8.12
N PRO A 36 -11.09 -6.59 8.57
CA PRO A 36 -11.61 -5.58 7.66
C PRO A 36 -10.54 -4.62 7.12
N GLN A 37 -9.61 -4.21 7.98
CA GLN A 37 -8.50 -3.33 7.62
C GLN A 37 -7.49 -4.06 6.73
N ARG A 38 -7.19 -5.32 7.02
CA ARG A 38 -6.28 -6.14 6.22
C ARG A 38 -6.72 -6.24 4.77
N ARG A 39 -8.03 -6.49 4.50
CA ARG A 39 -8.56 -6.49 3.12
C ARG A 39 -8.32 -5.15 2.42
N GLY A 40 -8.59 -4.05 3.10
CA GLY A 40 -8.34 -2.71 2.57
C GLY A 40 -6.85 -2.45 2.28
N LEU A 41 -5.95 -2.82 3.21
CA LEU A 41 -4.50 -2.70 3.01
C LEU A 41 -4.02 -3.51 1.81
N LEU A 42 -4.49 -4.76 1.66
CA LEU A 42 -4.10 -5.62 0.53
C LEU A 42 -4.64 -5.05 -0.79
N ALA A 43 -5.86 -4.52 -0.82
CA ALA A 43 -6.40 -3.87 -2.02
C ALA A 43 -5.54 -2.66 -2.45
N LEU A 44 -5.10 -1.83 -1.50
CA LEU A 44 -4.21 -0.69 -1.77
C LEU A 44 -2.83 -1.13 -2.26
N LEU A 45 -2.26 -2.20 -1.69
CA LEU A 45 -0.97 -2.74 -2.12
C LEU A 45 -1.04 -3.34 -3.52
N ALA A 46 -2.11 -4.06 -3.86
CA ALA A 46 -2.32 -4.57 -5.21
C ALA A 46 -2.49 -3.43 -6.23
N PHE A 47 -3.21 -2.39 -5.85
CA PHE A 47 -3.37 -1.19 -6.67
C PHE A 47 -2.03 -0.49 -6.92
N ASP A 48 -1.24 -0.21 -5.87
CA ASP A 48 0.10 0.38 -6.00
C ASP A 48 0.99 -0.45 -6.93
N HIS A 49 0.94 -1.78 -6.79
CA HIS A 49 1.70 -2.70 -7.65
C HIS A 49 1.27 -2.60 -9.13
N GLU A 50 -0.03 -2.57 -9.41
CA GLU A 50 -0.55 -2.41 -10.78
C GLU A 50 -0.16 -1.06 -11.41
N LEU A 51 -0.20 0.02 -10.61
CA LEU A 51 0.26 1.33 -11.10
C LEU A 51 1.75 1.30 -11.44
N SER A 52 2.58 0.73 -10.57
CA SER A 52 4.03 0.62 -10.78
C SER A 52 4.37 -0.24 -12.02
N ARG A 53 3.63 -1.33 -12.26
CA ARG A 53 3.79 -2.15 -13.47
C ARG A 53 3.46 -1.39 -14.75
N THR A 54 2.58 -0.41 -14.69
CA THR A 54 2.16 0.34 -15.88
C THR A 54 3.34 1.04 -16.53
N GLY A 55 4.24 1.65 -15.77
CA GLY A 55 5.45 2.30 -16.29
C GLY A 55 6.51 1.31 -16.79
N SER A 56 6.62 0.13 -16.16
CA SER A 56 7.68 -0.84 -16.47
C SER A 56 7.37 -1.78 -17.64
N VAL A 57 6.09 -2.07 -17.90
CA VAL A 57 5.65 -3.04 -18.93
C VAL A 57 5.47 -2.39 -20.30
N THR A 58 5.15 -1.11 -20.33
CA THR A 58 4.81 -0.43 -21.59
C THR A 58 5.96 0.45 -22.05
N ARG A 59 6.61 0.06 -23.16
CA ARG A 59 7.65 0.88 -23.82
C ARG A 59 7.09 2.16 -24.47
N GLU A 60 5.78 2.29 -24.54
CA GLU A 60 5.08 3.43 -25.15
C GLU A 60 4.46 4.31 -24.04
N PRO A 61 5.01 5.49 -23.75
CA PRO A 61 4.52 6.36 -22.68
C PRO A 61 3.03 6.71 -22.79
N MET A 62 2.51 6.82 -24.03
CA MET A 62 1.10 7.12 -24.26
C MET A 62 0.17 6.00 -23.75
N LEU A 63 0.51 4.73 -23.99
CA LEU A 63 -0.30 3.60 -23.50
C LEU A 63 -0.27 3.51 -21.96
N ALA A 64 0.88 3.84 -21.36
CA ALA A 64 0.99 3.91 -19.91
C ALA A 64 0.07 5.00 -19.34
N ARG A 65 0.04 6.20 -19.93
CA ARG A 65 -0.86 7.30 -19.52
C ARG A 65 -2.33 6.93 -19.66
N ILE A 66 -2.72 6.29 -20.77
CA ILE A 66 -4.11 5.81 -20.97
C ILE A 66 -4.51 4.82 -19.86
N ARG A 67 -3.59 3.92 -19.45
CA ARG A 67 -3.86 2.96 -18.39
C ARG A 67 -3.98 3.65 -17.02
N LEU A 68 -3.16 4.66 -16.72
CA LEU A 68 -3.28 5.44 -15.48
C LEU A 68 -4.60 6.23 -15.45
N GLU A 69 -5.02 6.81 -16.58
CA GLU A 69 -6.32 7.49 -16.67
C GLU A 69 -7.48 6.52 -16.46
N TRP A 70 -7.40 5.31 -17.03
CA TRP A 70 -8.38 4.26 -16.76
C TRP A 70 -8.49 3.94 -15.26
N TRP A 71 -7.36 3.91 -14.53
CA TRP A 71 -7.35 3.71 -13.07
C TRP A 71 -7.97 4.89 -12.34
N ARG A 72 -7.72 6.12 -12.80
CA ARG A 72 -8.32 7.34 -12.24
C ARG A 72 -9.85 7.29 -12.32
N GLU A 73 -10.36 6.99 -13.50
CA GLU A 73 -11.79 6.81 -13.72
C GLU A 73 -12.38 5.69 -12.86
N ALA A 74 -11.71 4.54 -12.79
CA ALA A 74 -12.20 3.39 -12.00
C ALA A 74 -12.30 3.72 -10.50
N VAL A 75 -11.34 4.48 -9.96
CA VAL A 75 -11.37 4.96 -8.57
C VAL A 75 -12.49 5.99 -8.37
N ALA A 76 -12.66 6.95 -9.28
CA ALA A 76 -13.74 7.93 -9.22
C ALA A 76 -15.12 7.27 -9.25
N GLU A 77 -15.33 6.27 -10.11
CA GLU A 77 -16.57 5.47 -10.15
C GLU A 77 -16.81 4.74 -8.82
N ALA A 78 -15.74 4.16 -8.23
CA ALA A 78 -15.81 3.49 -6.93
C ALA A 78 -16.20 4.46 -5.80
N ALA A 79 -15.63 5.66 -5.79
CA ALA A 79 -15.93 6.71 -4.83
C ALA A 79 -17.36 7.26 -4.99
N GLY A 80 -17.83 7.37 -6.23
CA GLY A 80 -19.20 7.78 -6.57
C GLY A 80 -20.28 6.73 -6.25
N GLY A 81 -19.90 5.54 -5.75
CA GLY A 81 -20.84 4.47 -5.38
C GLY A 81 -21.41 3.70 -6.56
N GLY A 82 -20.84 3.86 -7.75
CA GLY A 82 -21.20 3.10 -8.96
C GLY A 82 -20.90 1.60 -8.84
N LYS A 83 -21.40 0.83 -9.82
CA LYS A 83 -21.00 -0.59 -9.94
C LYS A 83 -19.52 -0.65 -10.34
N PRO A 84 -18.66 -1.38 -9.60
CA PRO A 84 -17.26 -1.47 -9.94
C PRO A 84 -17.07 -2.13 -11.32
N ARG A 85 -16.05 -1.72 -12.04
CA ARG A 85 -15.62 -2.39 -13.28
C ARG A 85 -15.26 -3.85 -12.95
N ALA A 86 -15.51 -4.77 -13.87
CA ALA A 86 -15.24 -6.22 -13.71
C ALA A 86 -13.73 -6.51 -13.76
N GLN A 87 -13.00 -6.07 -12.72
CA GLN A 87 -11.57 -6.26 -12.52
C GLN A 87 -11.34 -6.47 -11.02
N PRO A 88 -10.71 -7.58 -10.60
CA PRO A 88 -10.66 -7.98 -9.19
C PRO A 88 -10.10 -6.90 -8.25
N ILE A 89 -9.05 -6.17 -8.67
CA ILE A 89 -8.47 -5.12 -7.83
C ILE A 89 -9.44 -3.94 -7.70
N VAL A 90 -10.15 -3.56 -8.78
CA VAL A 90 -11.17 -2.50 -8.74
C VAL A 90 -12.33 -2.88 -7.82
N GLU A 91 -12.77 -4.15 -7.85
CA GLU A 91 -13.83 -4.65 -6.98
C GLU A 91 -13.40 -4.58 -5.50
N ALA A 92 -12.18 -5.02 -5.17
CA ALA A 92 -11.63 -4.96 -3.82
C ALA A 92 -11.40 -3.50 -3.35
N LEU A 93 -10.89 -2.63 -4.22
CA LEU A 93 -10.75 -1.19 -3.94
C LEU A 93 -12.11 -0.53 -3.69
N SER A 94 -13.12 -0.84 -4.50
CA SER A 94 -14.46 -0.29 -4.33
C SER A 94 -15.06 -0.67 -2.97
N GLU A 95 -14.81 -1.88 -2.48
CA GLU A 95 -15.18 -2.27 -1.12
C GLU A 95 -14.41 -1.46 -0.07
N ALA A 96 -13.08 -1.33 -0.23
CA ALA A 96 -12.24 -0.57 0.69
C ALA A 96 -12.65 0.92 0.74
N VAL A 97 -12.87 1.55 -0.42
CA VAL A 97 -13.33 2.95 -0.52
C VAL A 97 -14.63 3.16 0.25
N ARG A 98 -15.64 2.33 0.00
CA ARG A 98 -16.94 2.44 0.67
C ARG A 98 -16.84 2.17 2.18
N ARG A 99 -16.09 1.13 2.57
CA ARG A 99 -16.00 0.70 3.96
C ARG A 99 -15.25 1.69 4.83
N HIS A 100 -14.14 2.19 4.32
CA HIS A 100 -13.22 3.07 5.06
C HIS A 100 -13.36 4.54 4.69
N ARG A 101 -14.27 4.89 3.77
CA ARG A 101 -14.50 6.27 3.28
C ARG A 101 -13.20 6.92 2.78
N LEU A 102 -12.45 6.17 1.97
CA LEU A 102 -11.16 6.64 1.47
C LEU A 102 -11.33 7.86 0.57
N PRO A 103 -10.49 8.90 0.73
CA PRO A 103 -10.60 10.12 -0.04
C PRO A 103 -10.10 9.91 -1.48
N GLU A 104 -10.94 10.21 -2.47
CA GLU A 104 -10.61 10.10 -3.90
C GLU A 104 -9.33 10.85 -4.26
N ARG A 105 -9.14 12.05 -3.70
CA ARG A 105 -7.98 12.89 -3.97
C ARG A 105 -6.65 12.16 -3.71
N THR A 106 -6.53 11.40 -2.62
CA THR A 106 -5.28 10.72 -2.27
C THR A 106 -4.95 9.58 -3.24
N PHE A 107 -5.96 8.98 -3.88
CA PHE A 107 -5.73 8.08 -5.00
C PHE A 107 -5.16 8.82 -6.22
N GLY A 108 -5.69 10.03 -6.50
CA GLY A 108 -5.16 10.93 -7.52
C GLY A 108 -3.68 11.21 -7.29
N ASP A 109 -3.30 11.60 -6.07
CA ASP A 109 -1.92 11.89 -5.69
C ASP A 109 -0.98 10.69 -5.97
N LEU A 110 -1.42 9.46 -5.67
CA LEU A 110 -0.64 8.25 -5.96
C LEU A 110 -0.52 7.97 -7.47
N ILE A 111 -1.60 8.16 -8.23
CA ILE A 111 -1.60 7.99 -9.68
C ILE A 111 -0.70 9.03 -10.34
N ASP A 112 -0.71 10.28 -9.86
CA ASP A 112 0.13 11.37 -10.38
C ASP A 112 1.62 11.08 -10.15
N ALA A 113 2.00 10.63 -8.95
CA ALA A 113 3.36 10.21 -8.67
C ALA A 113 3.83 9.07 -9.60
N ARG A 114 2.94 8.13 -9.96
CA ARG A 114 3.25 7.07 -10.92
C ARG A 114 3.27 7.55 -12.37
N ALA A 115 2.54 8.62 -12.70
CA ALA A 115 2.63 9.24 -14.01
C ALA A 115 3.99 9.93 -14.22
N GLU A 116 4.54 10.56 -13.19
CA GLU A 116 5.89 11.14 -13.21
C GLU A 116 6.97 10.07 -13.42
N GLU A 117 6.78 8.84 -12.90
CA GLU A 117 7.68 7.70 -13.12
C GLU A 117 7.81 7.37 -14.61
N ILE A 118 6.73 7.48 -15.39
CA ILE A 118 6.73 7.22 -16.84
C ILE A 118 7.63 8.24 -17.57
N GLU A 119 7.75 9.45 -17.05
CA GLU A 119 8.61 10.50 -17.55
C GLU A 119 10.07 10.39 -17.07
N GLY A 120 10.37 9.36 -16.27
CA GLY A 120 11.71 9.07 -15.75
C GLY A 120 12.06 9.84 -14.46
N ALA A 121 11.07 10.39 -13.77
CA ALA A 121 11.25 11.22 -12.59
C ALA A 121 10.36 10.78 -11.40
N LEU A 122 10.37 9.47 -11.04
CA LEU A 122 9.59 9.01 -9.89
C LEU A 122 9.95 9.79 -8.62
N ASP A 123 9.02 10.58 -8.11
CA ASP A 123 9.10 11.08 -6.74
C ASP A 123 8.68 10.01 -5.74
N VAL A 124 9.67 9.23 -5.29
CA VAL A 124 9.45 8.13 -4.32
C VAL A 124 8.90 8.65 -2.99
N VAL A 125 9.18 9.90 -2.63
CA VAL A 125 8.66 10.51 -1.40
C VAL A 125 7.17 10.79 -1.56
N HIS A 126 6.76 11.41 -2.67
CA HIS A 126 5.37 11.69 -2.97
C HIS A 126 4.54 10.39 -3.07
N ALA A 127 5.02 9.40 -3.84
CA ALA A 127 4.36 8.11 -3.98
C ALA A 127 4.22 7.38 -2.63
N GLY A 128 5.29 7.36 -1.82
CA GLY A 128 5.31 6.74 -0.50
C GLY A 128 4.36 7.42 0.48
N HIS A 129 4.28 8.76 0.45
CA HIS A 129 3.35 9.54 1.28
C HIS A 129 1.88 9.28 0.89
N ALA A 130 1.56 9.32 -0.41
CA ALA A 130 0.20 9.10 -0.88
C ALA A 130 -0.32 7.69 -0.50
N LEU A 131 0.50 6.66 -0.69
CA LEU A 131 0.13 5.30 -0.28
C LEU A 131 -0.02 5.18 1.24
N ALA A 132 0.89 5.78 2.03
CA ALA A 132 0.82 5.77 3.49
C ALA A 132 -0.46 6.45 4.01
N ASP A 133 -0.85 7.57 3.42
CA ASP A 133 -2.08 8.28 3.80
C ASP A 133 -3.34 7.45 3.52
N LEU A 134 -3.42 6.75 2.38
CA LEU A 134 -4.51 5.81 2.10
C LEU A 134 -4.55 4.66 3.11
N GLN A 135 -3.40 4.09 3.44
CA GLN A 135 -3.29 3.00 4.40
C GLN A 135 -3.68 3.45 5.82
N LEU A 136 -3.28 4.64 6.25
CA LEU A 136 -3.71 5.22 7.52
C LEU A 136 -5.22 5.46 7.57
N ALA A 137 -5.83 5.89 6.47
CA ALA A 137 -7.27 6.04 6.38
C ALA A 137 -8.00 4.70 6.53
N VAL A 138 -7.48 3.61 5.93
CA VAL A 138 -7.99 2.24 6.16
C VAL A 138 -7.91 1.84 7.63
N LEU A 139 -6.81 2.18 8.30
CA LEU A 139 -6.59 1.86 9.71
C LEU A 139 -7.34 2.79 10.68
N GLY A 140 -7.95 3.87 10.18
CA GLY A 140 -8.63 4.86 10.98
C GLY A 140 -7.69 5.66 11.90
N VAL A 141 -6.46 5.90 11.45
CA VAL A 141 -5.42 6.61 12.21
C VAL A 141 -5.26 8.03 11.64
N THR A 142 -5.40 9.05 12.53
CA THR A 142 -5.28 10.46 12.17
C THR A 142 -4.20 11.20 12.96
N HIS A 143 -3.46 10.48 13.83
CA HIS A 143 -2.43 11.03 14.70
C HIS A 143 -1.21 11.49 13.89
N GLU A 144 -0.87 12.80 13.94
CA GLU A 144 0.17 13.39 13.09
C GLU A 144 1.56 12.72 13.23
N PRO A 145 2.10 12.47 14.45
CA PRO A 145 3.38 11.78 14.55
C PRO A 145 3.38 10.37 13.94
N THR A 146 2.23 9.69 13.94
CA THR A 146 2.07 8.38 13.29
C THR A 146 2.04 8.54 11.77
N ARG A 147 1.42 9.60 11.27
CA ARG A 147 1.40 9.93 9.84
C ARG A 147 2.81 10.20 9.32
N ASP A 148 3.58 11.02 10.05
CA ASP A 148 4.96 11.33 9.67
C ASP A 148 5.81 10.06 9.63
N ALA A 149 5.70 9.19 10.64
CA ALA A 149 6.38 7.92 10.65
C ALA A 149 5.97 7.01 9.47
N ALA A 150 4.67 6.90 9.17
CA ALA A 150 4.16 6.07 8.10
C ALA A 150 4.60 6.57 6.71
N ARG A 151 4.57 7.88 6.49
CA ARG A 151 5.07 8.52 5.27
C ARG A 151 6.56 8.27 5.08
N ALA A 152 7.37 8.43 6.13
CA ALA A 152 8.79 8.17 6.08
C ALA A 152 9.10 6.69 5.77
N VAL A 153 8.34 5.74 6.35
CA VAL A 153 8.47 4.31 6.04
C VAL A 153 8.04 4.02 4.60
N GLY A 154 6.93 4.61 4.13
CA GLY A 154 6.44 4.46 2.76
C GLY A 154 7.45 4.93 1.72
N ALA A 155 8.04 6.10 1.93
CA ALA A 155 9.10 6.64 1.07
C ALA A 155 10.37 5.77 1.12
N ALA A 156 10.80 5.36 2.31
CA ALA A 156 11.97 4.50 2.49
C ALA A 156 11.79 3.13 1.80
N TRP A 157 10.56 2.62 1.72
CA TRP A 157 10.26 1.36 1.03
C TRP A 157 10.50 1.42 -0.48
N LEU A 158 10.15 2.55 -1.10
CA LEU A 158 10.32 2.76 -2.54
C LEU A 158 11.75 3.19 -2.91
N MET A 159 12.52 3.68 -1.93
CA MET A 159 13.88 4.19 -2.12
C MET A 159 14.90 3.06 -2.12
N GLY A 160 15.88 3.14 -3.02
CA GLY A 160 17.04 2.25 -3.04
C GLY A 160 17.89 2.33 -1.76
N GLU A 161 18.81 1.37 -1.59
CA GLU A 161 19.77 1.41 -0.47
C GLU A 161 20.63 2.67 -0.55
N GLY A 162 20.77 3.39 0.58
CA GLY A 162 21.56 4.61 0.63
C GLY A 162 21.27 5.48 1.84
N PRO A 163 22.02 6.59 2.00
CA PRO A 163 21.90 7.49 3.15
C PRO A 163 20.52 8.15 3.24
N GLU A 164 19.87 8.43 2.12
CA GLU A 164 18.53 9.03 2.11
C GLU A 164 17.50 8.08 2.71
N ARG A 165 17.54 6.77 2.37
CA ARG A 165 16.68 5.76 2.98
C ARG A 165 16.94 5.63 4.47
N GLU A 166 18.20 5.64 4.89
CA GLU A 166 18.57 5.59 6.30
C GLU A 166 18.06 6.80 7.07
N ALA A 167 18.12 8.00 6.47
CA ALA A 167 17.57 9.23 7.05
C ALA A 167 16.05 9.14 7.25
N LEU A 168 15.30 8.63 6.26
CA LEU A 168 13.85 8.41 6.37
C LEU A 168 13.51 7.39 7.48
N LEU A 169 14.25 6.29 7.58
CA LEU A 169 14.04 5.31 8.64
C LEU A 169 14.39 5.88 10.02
N ALA A 170 15.43 6.72 10.12
CA ALA A 170 15.77 7.42 11.36
C ALA A 170 14.67 8.42 11.76
N GLU A 171 14.09 9.12 10.79
CA GLU A 171 12.95 10.00 11.00
C GLU A 171 11.73 9.23 11.54
N ALA A 172 11.31 8.16 10.85
CA ALA A 172 10.21 7.34 11.32
C ALA A 172 10.42 6.90 12.78
N ARG A 173 11.64 6.50 13.14
CA ARG A 173 11.98 6.02 14.49
C ARG A 173 11.97 7.10 15.58
N ARG A 174 12.09 8.38 15.24
CA ARG A 174 11.90 9.47 16.23
C ARG A 174 10.50 9.48 16.83
N HIS A 175 9.51 9.03 16.09
CA HIS A 175 8.12 8.98 16.51
C HIS A 175 7.73 7.68 17.25
N ARG A 176 8.65 6.69 17.35
CA ARG A 176 8.37 5.33 17.85
C ARG A 176 7.65 5.29 19.20
N ALA A 177 7.93 6.21 20.10
CA ALA A 177 7.35 6.21 21.45
C ALA A 177 5.88 6.67 21.50
N VAL A 178 5.40 7.31 20.43
CA VAL A 178 4.09 7.98 20.39
C VAL A 178 3.19 7.50 19.24
N VAL A 179 3.65 6.57 18.41
CA VAL A 179 2.83 6.07 17.29
C VAL A 179 1.60 5.31 17.78
N ASP A 180 0.52 5.44 17.05
CA ASP A 180 -0.69 4.64 17.26
C ASP A 180 -0.42 3.19 16.84
N GLU A 181 -0.64 2.25 17.76
CA GLU A 181 -0.38 0.82 17.52
C GLU A 181 -1.18 0.24 16.35
N ARG A 182 -2.33 0.83 16.01
CA ARG A 182 -3.12 0.45 14.84
C ARG A 182 -2.34 0.60 13.53
N ALA A 183 -1.34 1.48 13.49
CA ALA A 183 -0.47 1.68 12.33
C ALA A 183 0.68 0.67 12.22
N LEU A 184 0.89 -0.20 13.20
CA LEU A 184 1.96 -1.20 13.16
C LEU A 184 2.01 -1.99 11.84
N PRO A 185 0.90 -2.43 11.24
CA PRO A 185 0.96 -3.17 9.96
C PRO A 185 1.66 -2.44 8.82
N ILE A 186 1.64 -1.11 8.81
CA ILE A 186 2.29 -0.30 7.76
C ILE A 186 3.67 0.24 8.20
N LEU A 187 4.00 0.18 9.48
CA LEU A 187 5.29 0.57 10.02
C LEU A 187 6.28 -0.60 10.10
N LEU A 188 5.79 -1.82 10.31
CA LEU A 188 6.61 -3.05 10.42
C LEU A 188 7.55 -3.30 9.22
N PRO A 189 7.21 -2.93 7.95
CA PRO A 189 8.14 -3.08 6.84
C PRO A 189 9.49 -2.40 7.07
N ALA A 190 9.55 -1.29 7.82
CA ALA A 190 10.79 -0.62 8.18
C ALA A 190 11.81 -1.58 8.83
N ARG A 191 11.32 -2.56 9.60
CA ARG A 191 12.16 -3.58 10.24
C ARG A 191 12.89 -4.46 9.23
N LEU A 192 12.30 -4.68 8.07
CA LEU A 192 12.87 -5.52 7.03
C LEU A 192 13.91 -4.77 6.18
N LEU A 193 13.90 -3.43 6.23
CA LEU A 193 14.87 -2.56 5.55
C LEU A 193 16.18 -2.39 6.32
N ASP A 194 16.24 -2.77 7.60
CA ASP A 194 17.43 -2.60 8.45
C ASP A 194 18.63 -3.44 8.02
N ARG A 195 18.36 -4.60 7.45
CA ARG A 195 19.39 -5.56 7.02
C ARG A 195 18.81 -6.58 6.07
N ARG A 196 19.68 -7.34 5.40
CA ARG A 196 19.25 -8.49 4.62
C ARG A 196 18.75 -9.61 5.52
N TRP A 197 17.51 -10.05 5.30
CA TRP A 197 16.84 -11.12 6.00
C TRP A 197 16.68 -12.32 5.08
N SER A 198 16.94 -13.54 5.58
CA SER A 198 16.52 -14.72 4.84
C SER A 198 14.98 -14.86 4.88
N PRO A 199 14.36 -15.47 3.85
CA PRO A 199 12.89 -15.54 3.75
C PRO A 199 12.18 -16.13 4.98
N TRP A 200 12.81 -17.11 5.66
CA TRP A 200 12.26 -17.73 6.85
C TRP A 200 12.39 -16.88 8.13
N GLN A 201 13.34 -15.93 8.17
CA GLN A 201 13.53 -15.04 9.30
C GLN A 201 12.52 -13.87 9.32
N LYS A 202 12.03 -13.45 8.16
CA LYS A 202 11.15 -12.28 8.03
C LYS A 202 9.89 -12.37 8.90
N PRO A 203 9.10 -13.47 8.88
CA PRO A 203 7.92 -13.58 9.73
C PRO A 203 8.25 -13.48 11.23
N LEU A 204 9.35 -14.08 11.67
CA LEU A 204 9.79 -14.00 13.07
C LEU A 204 10.25 -12.59 13.44
N ALA A 205 10.97 -11.90 12.53
CA ALA A 205 11.40 -10.52 12.77
C ALA A 205 10.22 -9.56 12.92
N LEU A 206 9.20 -9.70 12.07
CA LEU A 206 7.97 -8.92 12.14
C LEU A 206 7.17 -9.25 13.41
N TRP A 207 7.03 -10.53 13.75
CA TRP A 207 6.34 -10.95 14.97
C TRP A 207 7.00 -10.38 16.23
N TRP A 208 8.33 -10.49 16.35
CA TRP A 208 9.08 -9.92 17.47
C TRP A 208 8.98 -8.40 17.54
N ALA A 209 9.00 -7.73 16.39
CA ALA A 209 8.84 -6.30 16.30
C ALA A 209 7.43 -5.88 16.75
N ALA A 210 6.39 -6.56 16.27
CA ALA A 210 5.01 -6.30 16.65
C ALA A 210 4.76 -6.49 18.14
N GLN A 211 5.28 -7.59 18.76
CA GLN A 211 5.12 -7.85 20.21
C GLN A 211 5.75 -6.76 21.08
N ARG A 212 6.70 -6.00 20.58
CA ARG A 212 7.41 -4.94 21.32
C ARG A 212 6.98 -3.53 20.91
N GLY A 213 5.98 -3.40 20.01
CA GLY A 213 5.61 -2.10 19.44
C GLY A 213 6.80 -1.42 18.73
N ARG A 214 7.70 -2.21 18.11
CA ARG A 214 8.92 -1.69 17.46
C ARG A 214 8.93 -1.98 15.98
N TYR A 215 9.33 -1.01 15.17
CA TYR A 215 9.48 -1.08 13.71
C TYR A 215 10.82 -0.46 13.28
#